data_d8392ac4b5a07077c4b6d0d1556ffaa1
#
_entry.id   d8392ac4b5a07077c4b6d0d1556ffaa1
#
_cell.length_a   1.000
_cell.length_b   1.000
_cell.length_c   1.000
_cell.angle_alpha   90.00
_cell.angle_beta   90.00
_cell.angle_gamma   90.00
#
_symmetry.space_group_name_H-M   'P 1'
#
loop_
_entity.id
_entity.type
_entity.pdbx_description
1 polymer ?
#
loop_
_entity_poly.entity_id
_entity_poly.type
_entity_poly.pdbx_seq_one_letter_code
_entity_poly.pdbx_strand_id
1 'polypeptide(L)'
;AIVERSIEEFEYHADMARMMGYGASWHDHGFKINVHISGRQGPDGVRAALPRMSPEARNLITIENDELTWGLDSSLELAKDVALVLDIHHHLIHDGEYIQPHDERWRRVVDSWRGVRPTMHYSLVREDVVPWLLQTYPDKVNKNRF
;
A
#
# COMPACT_ATOMS: atom_id res chain seq x y z
N ALA A 1 -5.13 8.98 -21.03
CA ALA A 1 -4.61 10.16 -20.31
C ALA A 1 -4.20 9.83 -18.86
N ILE A 2 -5.11 9.39 -17.95
CA ILE A 2 -4.76 9.16 -16.52
C ILE A 2 -3.75 8.01 -16.38
N VAL A 3 -4.03 6.85 -16.97
CA VAL A 3 -3.12 5.68 -16.90
C VAL A 3 -1.74 6.00 -17.47
N GLU A 4 -1.66 6.75 -18.59
CA GLU A 4 -0.38 7.18 -19.17
C GLU A 4 0.44 7.98 -18.14
N ARG A 5 -0.22 8.97 -17.54
CA ARG A 5 0.44 9.81 -16.54
C ARG A 5 0.89 9.03 -15.31
N SER A 6 0.09 8.06 -14.87
CA SER A 6 0.51 7.19 -13.77
C SER A 6 1.75 6.36 -14.13
N ILE A 7 1.83 5.85 -15.36
CA ILE A 7 3.02 5.12 -15.82
C ILE A 7 4.24 6.05 -15.85
N GLU A 8 4.11 7.26 -16.38
CA GLU A 8 5.18 8.26 -16.40
C GLU A 8 5.69 8.58 -14.98
N GLU A 9 4.77 8.73 -14.01
CA GLU A 9 5.12 8.96 -12.61
C GLU A 9 5.88 7.77 -11.99
N PHE A 10 5.49 6.53 -12.30
CA PHE A 10 6.21 5.34 -11.81
C PHE A 10 7.60 5.23 -12.42
N GLU A 11 7.75 5.49 -13.71
CA GLU A 11 9.07 5.50 -14.37
C GLU A 11 9.98 6.58 -13.75
N TYR A 12 9.45 7.77 -13.50
CA TYR A 12 10.16 8.84 -12.83
C TYR A 12 10.65 8.42 -11.43
N HIS A 13 9.81 7.79 -10.63
CA HIS A 13 10.19 7.31 -9.30
C HIS A 13 11.18 6.13 -9.37
N ALA A 14 11.08 5.29 -10.39
CA ALA A 14 12.05 4.23 -10.63
C ALA A 14 13.42 4.80 -10.99
N ASP A 15 13.48 5.88 -11.79
CA ASP A 15 14.72 6.60 -12.09
C ASP A 15 15.34 7.21 -10.83
N MET A 16 14.52 7.81 -9.96
CA MET A 16 14.99 8.33 -8.68
C MET A 16 15.57 7.21 -7.81
N ALA A 17 14.88 6.07 -7.69
CA ALA A 17 15.38 4.93 -6.94
C ALA A 17 16.73 4.43 -7.47
N ARG A 18 16.90 4.38 -8.79
CA ARG A 18 18.17 4.03 -9.44
C ARG A 18 19.28 5.02 -9.11
N MET A 19 18.99 6.31 -9.14
CA MET A 19 19.95 7.36 -8.77
C MET A 19 20.36 7.30 -7.29
N MET A 20 19.46 6.81 -6.43
CA MET A 20 19.72 6.58 -5.01
C MET A 20 20.50 5.28 -4.73
N GLY A 21 20.82 4.50 -5.76
CA GLY A 21 21.55 3.23 -5.65
C GLY A 21 20.67 2.02 -5.34
N TYR A 22 19.35 2.14 -5.41
CA TYR A 22 18.45 1.00 -5.30
C TYR A 22 18.36 0.28 -6.64
N GLY A 23 18.52 -1.06 -6.57
CA GLY A 23 18.58 -1.88 -7.76
C GLY A 23 17.25 -2.05 -8.45
N ALA A 24 17.35 -2.60 -9.66
CA ALA A 24 16.20 -2.93 -10.50
C ALA A 24 15.53 -4.26 -10.12
N SER A 25 16.15 -5.06 -9.25
CA SER A 25 15.62 -6.37 -8.90
C SER A 25 14.62 -6.29 -7.75
N TRP A 26 13.70 -7.27 -7.71
CA TRP A 26 12.70 -7.36 -6.67
C TRP A 26 13.29 -7.42 -5.25
N HIS A 27 14.42 -8.10 -5.09
CA HIS A 27 15.02 -8.39 -3.78
C HIS A 27 16.09 -7.40 -3.33
N ASP A 28 16.54 -6.53 -4.21
CA ASP A 28 17.54 -5.53 -3.85
C ASP A 28 16.97 -4.57 -2.82
N HIS A 29 17.55 -4.53 -1.64
CA HIS A 29 17.25 -3.61 -0.54
C HIS A 29 15.80 -3.57 -0.03
N GLY A 30 14.84 -4.24 -0.65
CA GLY A 30 13.41 -4.18 -0.29
C GLY A 30 12.77 -2.81 -0.50
N PHE A 31 13.42 -1.91 -1.24
CA PHE A 31 12.87 -0.59 -1.56
C PHE A 31 11.63 -0.73 -2.46
N LYS A 32 10.57 -0.02 -2.11
CA LYS A 32 9.31 -0.04 -2.86
C LYS A 32 8.70 1.36 -2.96
N ILE A 33 7.92 1.54 -4.01
CA ILE A 33 7.07 2.71 -4.26
C ILE A 33 5.64 2.28 -3.98
N ASN A 34 5.08 2.75 -2.86
CA ASN A 34 3.74 2.35 -2.45
C ASN A 34 2.68 3.26 -3.07
N VAL A 35 1.63 2.66 -3.62
CA VAL A 35 0.49 3.38 -4.17
C VAL A 35 -0.82 2.71 -3.76
N HIS A 36 -1.83 3.53 -3.50
CA HIS A 36 -3.18 3.04 -3.27
C HIS A 36 -3.79 2.51 -4.57
N ILE A 37 -4.52 1.41 -4.45
CA ILE A 37 -5.36 0.95 -5.54
C ILE A 37 -6.52 1.93 -5.69
N SER A 38 -6.63 2.59 -6.81
CA SER A 38 -7.65 3.63 -7.02
C SER A 38 -8.15 3.66 -8.46
N GLY A 39 -9.12 4.53 -8.71
CA GLY A 39 -9.71 4.70 -10.02
C GLY A 39 -10.79 3.65 -10.34
N ARG A 40 -11.48 3.87 -11.46
CA ARG A 40 -12.65 3.06 -11.82
C ARG A 40 -12.32 1.61 -12.23
N GLN A 41 -11.09 1.37 -12.66
CA GLN A 41 -10.68 0.07 -13.19
C GLN A 41 -10.09 -0.86 -12.13
N GLY A 42 -9.73 -0.33 -10.96
CA GLY A 42 -9.21 -1.13 -9.86
C GLY A 42 -8.08 -2.10 -10.26
N PRO A 43 -8.17 -3.38 -9.85
CA PRO A 43 -7.17 -4.39 -10.16
C PRO A 43 -6.92 -4.58 -11.66
N ASP A 44 -7.95 -4.52 -12.48
CA ASP A 44 -7.80 -4.68 -13.94
C ASP A 44 -7.01 -3.54 -14.57
N GLY A 45 -7.19 -2.32 -14.04
CA GLY A 45 -6.40 -1.16 -14.47
C GLY A 45 -4.92 -1.33 -14.15
N VAL A 46 -4.61 -1.85 -12.96
CA VAL A 46 -3.23 -2.15 -12.56
C VAL A 46 -2.64 -3.23 -13.48
N ARG A 47 -3.33 -4.35 -13.69
CA ARG A 47 -2.87 -5.41 -14.60
C ARG A 47 -2.62 -4.92 -16.01
N ALA A 48 -3.46 -4.05 -16.54
CA ALA A 48 -3.29 -3.48 -17.87
C ALA A 48 -2.10 -2.51 -17.96
N ALA A 49 -1.76 -1.84 -16.85
CA ALA A 49 -0.64 -0.89 -16.79
C ALA A 49 0.72 -1.59 -16.64
N LEU A 50 0.81 -2.63 -15.83
CA LEU A 50 2.08 -3.31 -15.49
C LEU A 50 2.93 -3.72 -16.69
N PRO A 51 2.40 -4.35 -17.77
CA PRO A 51 3.23 -4.75 -18.91
C PRO A 51 3.78 -3.56 -19.71
N ARG A 52 3.26 -2.37 -19.49
CA ARG A 52 3.66 -1.14 -20.16
C ARG A 52 4.76 -0.37 -19.42
N MET A 53 5.08 -0.80 -18.21
CA MET A 53 6.15 -0.23 -17.39
C MET A 53 7.47 -0.97 -17.64
N SER A 54 8.58 -0.29 -17.35
CA SER A 54 9.90 -0.93 -17.31
C SER A 54 9.94 -2.06 -16.27
N PRO A 55 10.82 -3.05 -16.41
CA PRO A 55 11.02 -4.08 -15.39
C PRO A 55 11.35 -3.49 -14.02
N GLU A 56 12.13 -2.40 -13.99
CA GLU A 56 12.51 -1.67 -12.77
C GLU A 56 11.28 -1.11 -12.06
N ALA A 57 10.45 -0.34 -12.76
CA ALA A 57 9.25 0.24 -12.19
C ALA A 57 8.30 -0.84 -11.67
N ARG A 58 8.09 -1.93 -12.41
CA ARG A 58 7.27 -3.06 -11.97
C ARG A 58 7.80 -3.73 -10.70
N ASN A 59 9.10 -3.87 -10.56
CA ASN A 59 9.72 -4.48 -9.39
C ASN A 59 9.65 -3.60 -8.15
N LEU A 60 9.57 -2.29 -8.32
CA LEU A 60 9.54 -1.33 -7.23
C LEU A 60 8.15 -1.02 -6.71
N ILE A 61 7.11 -1.27 -7.49
CA ILE A 61 5.72 -0.92 -7.11
C ILE A 61 5.15 -1.86 -6.05
N THR A 62 4.41 -1.29 -5.09
CA THR A 62 3.48 -2.02 -4.23
C THR A 62 2.09 -1.42 -4.33
N ILE A 63 1.08 -2.23 -4.10
CA ILE A 63 -0.32 -1.78 -4.10
C ILE A 63 -0.87 -1.89 -2.67
N GLU A 64 -1.47 -0.82 -2.21
CA GLU A 64 -2.14 -0.71 -0.92
C GLU A 64 -3.65 -0.74 -1.10
N ASN A 65 -4.36 -1.41 -0.19
CA ASN A 65 -5.82 -1.40 -0.15
C ASN A 65 -6.37 -0.01 0.17
N ASP A 66 -7.49 0.33 -0.46
CA ASP A 66 -8.19 1.60 -0.29
C ASP A 66 -9.35 1.46 0.71
N GLU A 67 -9.70 2.56 1.35
CA GLU A 67 -10.76 2.61 2.35
C GLU A 67 -12.18 2.77 1.76
N LEU A 68 -12.30 3.15 0.49
CA LEU A 68 -13.59 3.52 -0.12
C LEU A 68 -14.08 2.54 -1.17
N THR A 69 -13.22 2.14 -2.12
CA THR A 69 -13.66 1.45 -3.34
C THR A 69 -13.06 0.06 -3.49
N TRP A 70 -11.77 -0.08 -3.25
CA TRP A 70 -11.00 -1.29 -3.55
C TRP A 70 -10.30 -1.80 -2.29
N GLY A 71 -11.04 -2.51 -1.45
CA GLY A 71 -10.55 -3.06 -0.20
C GLY A 71 -9.50 -4.16 -0.38
N LEU A 72 -9.18 -4.83 0.72
CA LEU A 72 -8.14 -5.85 0.76
C LEU A 72 -8.36 -6.99 -0.25
N ASP A 73 -9.58 -7.48 -0.37
CA ASP A 73 -9.86 -8.62 -1.28
C ASP A 73 -9.59 -8.26 -2.74
N SER A 74 -9.91 -7.04 -3.15
CA SER A 74 -9.58 -6.52 -4.47
C SER A 74 -8.06 -6.40 -4.69
N SER A 75 -7.33 -5.91 -3.68
CA SER A 75 -5.87 -5.84 -3.74
C SER A 75 -5.24 -7.23 -3.84
N LEU A 76 -5.79 -8.22 -3.13
CA LEU A 76 -5.32 -9.61 -3.16
C LEU A 76 -5.42 -10.27 -4.53
N GLU A 77 -6.25 -9.76 -5.43
CA GLU A 77 -6.26 -10.22 -6.83
C GLU A 77 -4.93 -9.96 -7.54
N LEU A 78 -4.17 -8.96 -7.09
CA LEU A 78 -2.87 -8.56 -7.63
C LEU A 78 -1.68 -9.23 -6.94
N ALA A 79 -1.89 -10.12 -5.96
CA ALA A 79 -0.83 -10.69 -5.14
C ALA A 79 0.25 -11.46 -5.91
N LYS A 80 -0.07 -11.95 -7.13
CA LYS A 80 0.89 -12.62 -8.02
C LYS A 80 1.69 -11.65 -8.88
N ASP A 81 1.19 -10.46 -9.06
CA ASP A 81 1.73 -9.45 -9.98
C ASP A 81 2.66 -8.48 -9.25
N VAL A 82 2.24 -8.00 -8.08
CA VAL A 82 2.95 -7.00 -7.28
C VAL A 82 2.95 -7.36 -5.80
N ALA A 83 3.86 -6.77 -5.02
CA ALA A 83 3.79 -6.85 -3.56
C ALA A 83 2.64 -5.98 -3.04
N LEU A 84 1.98 -6.44 -1.99
CA LEU A 84 0.83 -5.77 -1.39
C LEU A 84 1.21 -5.14 -0.05
N VAL A 85 0.77 -3.91 0.17
CA VAL A 85 0.77 -3.27 1.49
C VAL A 85 -0.63 -3.35 2.06
N LEU A 86 -0.76 -3.95 3.22
CA LEU A 86 -2.02 -3.92 3.97
C LEU A 86 -2.01 -2.69 4.87
N ASP A 87 -2.94 -1.76 4.63
CA ASP A 87 -3.32 -0.77 5.63
C ASP A 87 -4.50 -1.28 6.44
N ILE A 88 -4.25 -1.52 7.73
CA ILE A 88 -5.24 -2.09 8.66
C ILE A 88 -6.38 -1.12 8.92
N HIS A 89 -6.10 0.19 8.91
CA HIS A 89 -7.13 1.20 9.12
C HIS A 89 -8.05 1.34 7.91
N HIS A 90 -7.50 1.30 6.69
CA HIS A 90 -8.31 1.26 5.47
C HIS A 90 -9.20 0.02 5.44
N HIS A 91 -8.68 -1.14 5.86
CA HIS A 91 -9.48 -2.36 5.97
C HIS A 91 -10.63 -2.17 6.97
N LEU A 92 -10.37 -1.59 8.15
CA LEU A 92 -11.42 -1.30 9.12
C LEU A 92 -12.52 -0.40 8.54
N ILE A 93 -12.14 0.66 7.81
CA ILE A 93 -13.13 1.58 7.22
C ILE A 93 -13.94 0.90 6.12
N HIS A 94 -13.27 0.14 5.25
CA HIS A 94 -13.89 -0.52 4.10
C HIS A 94 -14.81 -1.68 4.52
N ASP A 95 -14.32 -2.56 5.39
CA ASP A 95 -14.98 -3.83 5.75
C ASP A 95 -15.77 -3.73 7.07
N GLY A 96 -15.58 -2.66 7.85
CA GLY A 96 -16.29 -2.42 9.11
C GLY A 96 -15.74 -3.19 10.32
N GLU A 97 -14.65 -3.94 10.15
CA GLU A 97 -14.01 -4.72 11.21
C GLU A 97 -12.49 -4.77 11.06
N TYR A 98 -11.78 -4.96 12.17
CA TYR A 98 -10.35 -5.21 12.14
C TYR A 98 -10.06 -6.61 11.61
N ILE A 99 -9.06 -6.71 10.71
CA ILE A 99 -8.55 -8.00 10.25
C ILE A 99 -8.02 -8.80 11.45
N GLN A 100 -8.45 -10.03 11.59
CA GLN A 100 -8.08 -10.88 12.72
C GLN A 100 -6.70 -11.52 12.51
N PRO A 101 -5.91 -11.76 13.58
CA PRO A 101 -4.56 -12.33 13.45
C PRO A 101 -4.48 -13.70 12.76
N HIS A 102 -5.58 -14.46 12.76
CA HIS A 102 -5.67 -15.78 12.14
C HIS A 102 -6.27 -15.76 10.73
N ASP A 103 -6.55 -14.57 10.18
CA ASP A 103 -7.09 -14.41 8.84
C ASP A 103 -6.06 -14.84 7.79
N GLU A 104 -6.46 -15.73 6.88
CA GLU A 104 -5.56 -16.25 5.84
C GLU A 104 -5.06 -15.19 4.86
N ARG A 105 -5.76 -14.06 4.75
CA ARG A 105 -5.37 -12.94 3.90
C ARG A 105 -4.01 -12.37 4.30
N TRP A 106 -3.62 -12.42 5.58
CA TRP A 106 -2.27 -12.06 6.04
C TRP A 106 -1.19 -12.81 5.30
N ARG A 107 -1.35 -14.12 5.20
CA ARG A 107 -0.36 -14.97 4.51
C ARG A 107 -0.24 -14.59 3.05
N ARG A 108 -1.36 -14.33 2.37
CA ARG A 108 -1.36 -13.93 0.97
C ARG A 108 -0.65 -12.59 0.75
N VAL A 109 -0.84 -11.62 1.67
CA VAL A 109 -0.10 -10.36 1.65
C VAL A 109 1.39 -10.61 1.81
N VAL A 110 1.81 -11.38 2.82
CA VAL A 110 3.22 -11.72 3.06
C VAL A 110 3.84 -12.45 1.86
N ASP A 111 3.15 -13.43 1.31
CA ASP A 111 3.65 -14.22 0.18
C ASP A 111 3.83 -13.37 -1.09
N SER A 112 3.04 -12.29 -1.26
CA SER A 112 3.19 -11.35 -2.39
C SER A 112 4.55 -10.64 -2.41
N TRP A 113 5.24 -10.58 -1.27
CA TRP A 113 6.58 -9.98 -1.13
C TRP A 113 7.73 -10.91 -1.53
N ARG A 114 7.44 -12.16 -1.91
CA ARG A 114 8.42 -13.11 -2.48
C ARG A 114 9.69 -13.25 -1.64
N GLY A 115 9.55 -13.30 -0.31
CA GLY A 115 10.65 -13.43 0.63
C GLY A 115 11.31 -12.12 1.08
N VAL A 116 10.97 -10.99 0.49
CA VAL A 116 11.35 -9.67 1.01
C VAL A 116 10.50 -9.36 2.25
N ARG A 117 11.06 -8.67 3.22
CA ARG A 117 10.34 -8.26 4.44
C ARG A 117 9.15 -7.34 4.07
N PRO A 118 7.91 -7.71 4.42
CA PRO A 118 6.74 -6.90 4.11
C PRO A 118 6.74 -5.56 4.86
N THR A 119 6.18 -4.57 4.22
CA THR A 119 5.73 -3.33 4.86
C THR A 119 4.21 -3.37 5.00
N MET A 120 3.71 -2.85 6.08
CA MET A 120 2.28 -2.64 6.31
C MET A 120 2.06 -1.29 6.99
N HIS A 121 0.87 -0.73 6.83
CA HIS A 121 0.48 0.47 7.53
C HIS A 121 -0.46 0.11 8.68
N TYR A 122 -0.23 0.77 9.81
CA TYR A 122 -1.05 0.63 10.99
C TYR A 122 -1.32 2.01 11.58
N SER A 123 -2.60 2.31 11.77
CA SER A 123 -3.04 3.46 12.52
C SER A 123 -4.26 3.09 13.37
N LEU A 124 -4.48 3.82 14.43
CA LEU A 124 -5.66 3.68 15.26
C LEU A 124 -6.72 4.70 14.81
N VAL A 125 -7.98 4.34 14.97
CA VAL A 125 -9.07 5.29 14.75
C VAL A 125 -8.98 6.43 15.76
N ARG A 126 -9.35 7.61 15.30
CA ARG A 126 -9.28 8.83 16.10
C ARG A 126 -10.01 8.70 17.43
N GLU A 127 -11.18 8.09 17.40
CA GLU A 127 -12.05 7.88 18.55
C GLU A 127 -11.40 7.06 19.66
N ASP A 128 -10.50 6.15 19.31
CA ASP A 128 -9.76 5.32 20.27
C ASP A 128 -8.53 6.06 20.83
N VAL A 129 -7.85 6.84 19.99
CA VAL A 129 -6.57 7.46 20.32
C VAL A 129 -6.74 8.78 21.07
N VAL A 130 -7.69 9.61 20.66
CA VAL A 130 -7.86 10.96 21.23
C VAL A 130 -8.13 10.94 22.73
N PRO A 131 -9.03 10.11 23.28
CA PRO A 131 -9.25 10.03 24.72
C PRO A 131 -7.99 9.66 25.48
N TRP A 132 -7.23 8.68 25.00
CA TRP A 132 -5.97 8.26 25.61
C TRP A 132 -4.90 9.35 25.56
N LEU A 133 -4.73 10.03 24.44
CA LEU A 133 -3.79 11.13 24.28
C LEU A 133 -4.14 12.30 25.20
N LEU A 134 -5.40 12.67 25.29
CA LEU A 134 -5.86 13.75 26.18
C LEU A 134 -5.65 13.43 27.65
N GLN A 135 -5.78 12.16 28.04
CA GLN A 135 -5.53 11.71 29.40
C GLN A 135 -4.02 11.68 29.73
N THR A 136 -3.20 11.22 28.79
CA THR A 136 -1.77 10.98 29.01
C THR A 136 -0.92 12.23 28.77
N TYR A 137 -1.29 13.07 27.82
CA TYR A 137 -0.54 14.24 27.39
C TYR A 137 -1.46 15.45 27.14
N PRO A 138 -2.17 15.96 28.15
CA PRO A 138 -3.19 16.98 27.99
C PRO A 138 -2.66 18.28 27.35
N ASP A 139 -1.40 18.63 27.65
CA ASP A 139 -0.77 19.86 27.17
C ASP A 139 -0.14 19.75 25.77
N LYS A 140 -0.02 18.51 25.25
CA LYS A 140 0.61 18.24 23.94
C LYS A 140 -0.38 18.03 22.82
N VAL A 141 -1.63 17.78 23.16
CA VAL A 141 -2.68 17.46 22.17
C VAL A 141 -3.30 18.75 21.63
N ASN A 142 -3.01 19.05 20.38
CA ASN A 142 -3.69 20.15 19.70
C ASN A 142 -5.08 19.71 19.26
N LYS A 143 -6.09 20.08 20.02
CA LYS A 143 -7.51 19.73 19.79
C LYS A 143 -8.06 20.14 18.42
N ASN A 144 -7.39 21.06 17.73
CA ASN A 144 -7.81 21.53 16.40
C ASN A 144 -7.21 20.71 15.24
N ARG A 145 -6.37 19.71 15.55
CA ARG A 145 -5.73 18.84 14.55
C ARG A 145 -6.28 17.42 14.52
N PHE A 146 -7.29 17.13 15.35
CA PHE A 146 -7.96 15.85 15.41
C PHE A 146 -9.41 15.98 14.93
#